data_c44e910c629246154345919b68945b1d
#
_entry.id   c44e910c629246154345919b68945b1d
#
_cell.length_a   1.000
_cell.length_b   1.000
_cell.length_c   1.000
_cell.angle_alpha   90.00
_cell.angle_beta   90.00
_cell.angle_gamma   90.00
#
_symmetry.space_group_name_H-M   'P 1'
#
loop_
_entity.id
_entity.type
_entity.pdbx_description
1 polymer ?
#
loop_
_entity_poly.entity_id
_entity_poly.type
_entity_poly.pdbx_seq_one_letter_code
_entity_poly.pdbx_strand_id
1 'polypeptide(L)'
;GRRPNNQTPPDVDEIIKNSKDKFKKFMPSNFGGGKGFSIVILILIGLWLATGIYRVNPQEQGVVLRFGEWVRTTEPGLHYHLPSPIEKVITPDVTRENKIEIGYRAFGGGNSNRRDVPDESKMITGDENNIDIDFVVFWKISDAGKYLFNLQDPPETVKVAAQSIMRDIIGQTKIQTALTEGRQNIQLKAKSLLQDLLNLYEAGVEVRDVQLLSVDPPQEVIDAFNDVQRARQDRDTLINEAQAFRNDIVPRARGEAAQMINQAQAYESEVVNRAKGDTDRFLSIYNSYKVDPDVTRSRIYLETMEKVLSNVNKVIMDKSSSSSGIVPYLPIDKLQGKGSK
;
A
#
# COMPACT_ATOMS: atom_id res chain seq x y z
N GLY A 1 -30.86 26.04 -83.58
CA GLY A 1 -32.11 26.17 -82.97
C GLY A 1 -32.32 25.19 -81.85
N ARG A 2 -32.04 25.57 -80.57
CA ARG A 2 -32.43 24.80 -79.36
C ARG A 2 -33.56 25.54 -78.66
N ARG A 3 -34.70 24.83 -78.51
CA ARG A 3 -35.84 25.32 -77.76
C ARG A 3 -35.60 25.24 -76.26
N PRO A 4 -35.91 26.22 -75.42
CA PRO A 4 -35.87 26.11 -73.97
C PRO A 4 -37.05 25.31 -73.49
N ASN A 5 -36.80 24.34 -72.62
CA ASN A 5 -37.82 23.53 -71.95
C ASN A 5 -38.26 24.32 -70.69
N ASN A 6 -39.50 24.85 -70.81
CA ASN A 6 -40.18 25.61 -69.76
C ASN A 6 -40.84 24.61 -68.79
N GLN A 7 -40.12 24.14 -67.76
CA GLN A 7 -40.75 23.42 -66.65
C GLN A 7 -41.26 24.44 -65.65
N THR A 8 -42.54 24.72 -65.69
CA THR A 8 -43.24 25.41 -64.62
C THR A 8 -43.21 24.59 -63.36
N PRO A 9 -42.90 25.18 -62.16
CA PRO A 9 -42.97 24.47 -60.93
C PRO A 9 -44.34 23.92 -60.66
N PRO A 10 -44.47 22.71 -60.08
CA PRO A 10 -45.82 22.12 -59.87
C PRO A 10 -46.58 22.99 -58.89
N ASP A 11 -47.82 23.30 -59.37
CA ASP A 11 -48.76 24.16 -58.68
C ASP A 11 -49.15 23.53 -57.33
N VAL A 12 -48.84 24.22 -56.22
CA VAL A 12 -49.11 23.77 -54.87
C VAL A 12 -50.57 23.46 -54.64
N ASP A 13 -51.41 24.17 -55.34
CA ASP A 13 -52.89 23.95 -55.36
C ASP A 13 -53.30 22.62 -56.00
N GLU A 14 -52.52 22.13 -56.99
CA GLU A 14 -52.79 20.82 -57.61
C GLU A 14 -52.35 19.67 -56.71
N ILE A 15 -51.29 19.84 -55.99
CA ILE A 15 -50.81 18.85 -54.99
C ILE A 15 -51.77 18.76 -53.81
N ILE A 16 -52.31 19.89 -53.35
CA ILE A 16 -53.31 19.95 -52.28
C ILE A 16 -54.66 19.36 -52.77
N LYS A 17 -55.07 19.61 -54.01
CA LYS A 17 -56.27 19.05 -54.58
C LYS A 17 -56.16 17.54 -54.79
N ASN A 18 -55.08 17.06 -55.35
CA ASN A 18 -54.76 15.63 -55.51
C ASN A 18 -54.65 14.87 -54.21
N SER A 19 -54.13 15.51 -53.18
CA SER A 19 -54.09 14.96 -51.84
C SER A 19 -55.45 14.88 -51.17
N LYS A 20 -56.29 15.91 -51.36
CA LYS A 20 -57.70 15.90 -50.91
C LYS A 20 -58.54 14.86 -51.64
N ASP A 21 -58.37 14.67 -52.94
CA ASP A 21 -59.14 13.68 -53.73
C ASP A 21 -58.64 12.24 -53.41
N LYS A 22 -57.42 12.01 -53.18
CA LYS A 22 -56.88 10.72 -52.66
C LYS A 22 -57.40 10.42 -51.26
N PHE A 23 -57.43 11.42 -50.36
CA PHE A 23 -58.01 11.28 -49.04
C PHE A 23 -59.51 11.03 -49.04
N LYS A 24 -60.26 11.66 -49.99
CA LYS A 24 -61.69 11.44 -50.17
C LYS A 24 -62.01 10.05 -50.73
N LYS A 25 -61.11 9.44 -51.50
CA LYS A 25 -61.30 8.11 -52.12
C LYS A 25 -61.00 6.97 -51.06
N PHE A 26 -60.29 7.27 -50.04
CA PHE A 26 -60.00 6.35 -48.90
C PHE A 26 -61.10 6.42 -47.81
N MET A 27 -61.93 7.44 -47.83
CA MET A 27 -63.04 7.60 -46.89
C MET A 27 -64.33 7.06 -47.53
N PRO A 28 -64.89 5.94 -47.01
CA PRO A 28 -66.19 5.43 -47.53
C PRO A 28 -67.29 6.48 -47.32
N SER A 29 -68.17 6.63 -48.30
CA SER A 29 -69.21 7.69 -48.45
C SER A 29 -70.26 7.71 -47.33
N ASN A 30 -70.17 6.88 -46.32
CA ASN A 30 -71.09 6.79 -45.18
C ASN A 30 -70.54 7.43 -43.89
N PHE A 31 -69.47 8.30 -43.98
CA PHE A 31 -68.80 8.94 -42.85
C PHE A 31 -69.34 10.34 -42.51
N GLY A 32 -70.49 10.70 -43.03
CA GLY A 32 -71.17 11.99 -42.84
C GLY A 32 -72.01 12.09 -41.56
N GLY A 33 -71.55 11.57 -40.44
CA GLY A 33 -72.21 11.73 -39.15
C GLY A 33 -71.19 11.61 -38.03
N GLY A 34 -71.44 12.15 -36.85
CA GLY A 34 -70.51 12.18 -35.68
C GLY A 34 -69.73 10.89 -35.36
N LYS A 35 -70.18 9.72 -35.89
CA LYS A 35 -69.50 8.41 -35.77
C LYS A 35 -68.18 8.32 -36.55
N GLY A 36 -68.08 8.97 -37.73
CA GLY A 36 -66.87 8.98 -38.54
C GLY A 36 -65.76 9.82 -37.90
N PHE A 37 -66.11 10.96 -37.36
CA PHE A 37 -65.18 11.82 -36.59
C PHE A 37 -64.69 11.13 -35.35
N SER A 38 -65.57 10.39 -34.64
CA SER A 38 -65.15 9.59 -33.43
C SER A 38 -64.20 8.48 -33.79
N ILE A 39 -64.31 7.81 -34.95
CA ILE A 39 -63.37 6.77 -35.37
C ILE A 39 -62.00 7.37 -35.72
N VAL A 40 -61.91 8.51 -36.36
CA VAL A 40 -60.65 9.21 -36.65
C VAL A 40 -59.98 9.64 -35.37
N ILE A 41 -60.71 10.19 -34.40
CA ILE A 41 -60.20 10.55 -33.11
C ILE A 41 -59.66 9.29 -32.39
N LEU A 42 -60.35 8.18 -32.40
CA LEU A 42 -59.97 6.94 -31.78
C LEU A 42 -58.70 6.35 -32.40
N ILE A 43 -58.53 6.44 -33.72
CA ILE A 43 -57.31 6.05 -34.44
C ILE A 43 -56.15 6.98 -34.04
N LEU A 44 -56.35 8.29 -33.96
CA LEU A 44 -55.35 9.27 -33.55
C LEU A 44 -54.94 9.02 -32.10
N ILE A 45 -55.86 8.74 -31.20
CA ILE A 45 -55.58 8.39 -29.83
C ILE A 45 -54.80 7.06 -29.76
N GLY A 46 -55.21 6.05 -30.53
CA GLY A 46 -54.47 4.78 -30.61
C GLY A 46 -53.03 4.94 -31.11
N LEU A 47 -52.85 5.77 -32.14
CA LEU A 47 -51.54 6.08 -32.70
C LEU A 47 -50.67 6.89 -31.71
N TRP A 48 -51.29 7.84 -30.99
CA TRP A 48 -50.62 8.57 -29.91
C TRP A 48 -50.26 7.65 -28.77
N LEU A 49 -51.09 6.75 -28.31
CA LEU A 49 -50.77 5.75 -27.29
C LEU A 49 -49.64 4.80 -27.74
N ALA A 50 -49.57 4.45 -29.02
CA ALA A 50 -48.52 3.59 -29.55
C ALA A 50 -47.11 4.21 -29.45
N THR A 51 -47.00 5.54 -29.35
CA THR A 51 -45.71 6.23 -29.17
C THR A 51 -45.12 6.10 -27.76
N GLY A 52 -45.89 5.51 -26.83
CA GLY A 52 -45.42 5.33 -25.43
C GLY A 52 -44.47 4.18 -25.20
N ILE A 53 -44.11 3.41 -26.20
CA ILE A 53 -43.13 2.30 -26.04
C ILE A 53 -41.72 2.86 -26.05
N TYR A 54 -40.96 2.54 -25.00
CA TYR A 54 -39.54 2.90 -24.91
C TYR A 54 -38.68 1.73 -24.42
N ARG A 55 -37.39 1.78 -24.76
CA ARG A 55 -36.41 0.78 -24.36
C ARG A 55 -35.39 1.41 -23.40
N VAL A 56 -35.13 0.73 -22.27
CA VAL A 56 -34.04 1.03 -21.32
C VAL A 56 -32.90 0.09 -21.63
N ASN A 57 -31.73 0.62 -21.90
CA ASN A 57 -30.55 -0.18 -22.17
C ASN A 57 -30.06 -0.87 -20.88
N PRO A 58 -29.24 -1.97 -20.96
CA PRO A 58 -28.74 -2.69 -19.80
C PRO A 58 -27.87 -1.85 -18.83
N GLN A 59 -27.35 -0.73 -19.32
CA GLN A 59 -26.51 0.19 -18.54
C GLN A 59 -27.30 1.35 -17.92
N GLU A 60 -28.57 1.50 -18.28
CA GLU A 60 -29.44 2.62 -17.92
C GLU A 60 -30.53 2.18 -16.95
N GLN A 61 -31.05 3.12 -16.21
CA GLN A 61 -32.28 2.95 -15.43
C GLN A 61 -33.30 4.02 -15.86
N GLY A 62 -34.51 3.62 -16.15
CA GLY A 62 -35.54 4.55 -16.61
C GLY A 62 -36.26 5.19 -15.43
N VAL A 63 -36.29 6.52 -15.41
CA VAL A 63 -37.06 7.28 -14.41
C VAL A 63 -38.23 7.92 -15.10
N VAL A 64 -39.45 7.51 -14.74
CA VAL A 64 -40.69 7.99 -15.35
C VAL A 64 -41.28 9.12 -14.52
N LEU A 65 -41.43 10.26 -15.17
CA LEU A 65 -42.05 11.44 -14.58
C LEU A 65 -43.45 11.62 -15.16
N ARG A 66 -44.43 11.90 -14.32
CA ARG A 66 -45.78 12.28 -14.70
C ARG A 66 -46.00 13.74 -14.31
N PHE A 67 -46.23 14.60 -15.29
CA PHE A 67 -46.35 16.05 -15.13
C PHE A 67 -45.19 16.69 -14.33
N GLY A 68 -43.99 16.05 -14.38
CA GLY A 68 -42.79 16.52 -13.68
C GLY A 68 -42.51 15.87 -12.32
N GLU A 69 -43.45 15.10 -11.79
CA GLU A 69 -43.28 14.37 -10.56
C GLU A 69 -42.76 12.95 -10.81
N TRP A 70 -41.78 12.48 -10.03
CA TRP A 70 -41.26 11.13 -10.10
C TRP A 70 -42.28 10.10 -9.60
N VAL A 71 -42.70 9.17 -10.48
CA VAL A 71 -43.73 8.18 -10.17
C VAL A 71 -43.14 6.79 -10.00
N ARG A 72 -42.21 6.40 -10.86
CA ARG A 72 -41.61 5.07 -10.85
C ARG A 72 -40.24 5.04 -11.51
N THR A 73 -39.44 4.09 -11.08
CA THR A 73 -38.16 3.71 -11.72
C THR A 73 -38.37 2.39 -12.45
N THR A 74 -37.81 2.24 -13.66
CA THR A 74 -37.88 1.03 -14.48
C THR A 74 -36.49 0.44 -14.71
N GLU A 75 -36.42 -0.88 -14.63
CA GLU A 75 -35.20 -1.66 -14.90
C GLU A 75 -34.91 -1.79 -16.40
N PRO A 76 -33.74 -2.27 -16.83
CA PRO A 76 -33.45 -2.52 -18.23
C PRO A 76 -34.49 -3.41 -18.88
N GLY A 77 -34.91 -3.02 -20.08
CA GLY A 77 -35.93 -3.78 -20.82
C GLY A 77 -36.83 -2.90 -21.69
N LEU A 78 -37.93 -3.49 -22.20
CA LEU A 78 -38.96 -2.80 -22.96
C LEU A 78 -40.09 -2.43 -22.00
N HIS A 79 -40.40 -1.14 -21.94
CA HIS A 79 -41.44 -0.60 -21.06
C HIS A 79 -42.39 0.31 -21.82
N TYR A 80 -43.49 0.62 -21.16
CA TYR A 80 -44.51 1.53 -21.68
C TYR A 80 -44.72 2.69 -20.71
N HIS A 81 -44.77 3.91 -21.26
CA HIS A 81 -45.15 5.12 -20.57
C HIS A 81 -46.29 5.81 -21.30
N LEU A 82 -47.03 6.65 -20.61
CA LEU A 82 -48.05 7.48 -21.27
C LEU A 82 -47.33 8.50 -22.16
N PRO A 83 -47.77 8.67 -23.45
CA PRO A 83 -47.07 9.58 -24.35
C PRO A 83 -47.06 11.03 -23.85
N SER A 84 -46.06 11.76 -24.32
CA SER A 84 -45.94 13.20 -24.05
C SER A 84 -47.27 13.91 -24.44
N PRO A 85 -47.77 14.85 -23.61
CA PRO A 85 -47.10 15.55 -22.51
C PRO A 85 -47.32 14.94 -21.11
N ILE A 86 -48.01 13.79 -20.99
CA ILE A 86 -48.39 13.21 -19.68
C ILE A 86 -47.20 12.66 -18.95
N GLU A 87 -46.42 11.77 -19.58
CA GLU A 87 -45.20 11.20 -18.97
C GLU A 87 -43.98 11.52 -19.82
N LYS A 88 -42.85 11.69 -19.12
CA LYS A 88 -41.51 11.85 -19.69
C LYS A 88 -40.61 10.85 -19.05
N VAL A 89 -39.70 10.23 -19.80
CA VAL A 89 -38.71 9.28 -19.29
C VAL A 89 -37.32 9.90 -19.41
N ILE A 90 -36.53 9.75 -18.36
CA ILE A 90 -35.12 10.09 -18.32
C ILE A 90 -34.38 8.79 -18.06
N THR A 91 -33.34 8.49 -18.85
CA THR A 91 -32.57 7.24 -18.75
C THR A 91 -31.10 7.55 -18.44
N PRO A 92 -30.75 7.86 -17.18
CA PRO A 92 -29.36 8.03 -16.80
C PRO A 92 -28.61 6.69 -16.81
N ASP A 93 -27.30 6.75 -17.14
CA ASP A 93 -26.40 5.60 -17.11
C ASP A 93 -25.97 5.33 -15.65
N VAL A 94 -26.43 4.21 -15.09
CA VAL A 94 -26.14 3.80 -13.70
C VAL A 94 -24.91 2.90 -13.58
N THR A 95 -24.43 2.38 -14.71
CA THR A 95 -23.27 1.49 -14.74
C THR A 95 -21.97 2.26 -14.87
N ARG A 96 -22.05 3.44 -15.46
CA ARG A 96 -20.88 4.30 -15.69
C ARG A 96 -20.24 4.74 -14.37
N GLU A 97 -18.96 4.50 -14.27
CA GLU A 97 -18.14 5.05 -13.20
C GLU A 97 -17.78 6.51 -13.50
N ASN A 98 -18.17 7.39 -12.62
CA ASN A 98 -17.84 8.80 -12.66
C ASN A 98 -16.67 9.07 -11.72
N LYS A 99 -15.81 10.02 -12.08
CA LYS A 99 -14.72 10.47 -11.24
C LYS A 99 -14.86 11.97 -10.93
N ILE A 100 -14.53 12.32 -9.70
CA ILE A 100 -14.43 13.72 -9.27
C ILE A 100 -13.01 13.94 -8.79
N GLU A 101 -12.33 14.91 -9.41
CA GLU A 101 -10.99 15.33 -9.06
C GLU A 101 -11.05 16.48 -8.07
N ILE A 102 -10.33 16.36 -6.95
CA ILE A 102 -10.32 17.34 -5.86
C ILE A 102 -8.87 17.71 -5.56
N GLY A 103 -8.59 19.03 -5.49
CA GLY A 103 -7.26 19.59 -5.32
C GLY A 103 -6.57 19.95 -6.63
N TYR A 104 -6.97 19.32 -7.73
CA TYR A 104 -6.38 19.56 -9.05
C TYR A 104 -7.40 19.47 -10.18
N ARG A 105 -7.00 19.94 -11.36
CA ARG A 105 -7.73 19.71 -12.62
C ARG A 105 -6.75 19.19 -13.66
N ALA A 106 -7.08 18.04 -14.26
CA ALA A 106 -6.32 17.47 -15.38
C ALA A 106 -6.84 18.03 -16.71
N PHE A 107 -5.98 18.63 -17.50
CA PHE A 107 -6.30 19.09 -18.86
C PHE A 107 -5.65 18.17 -19.89
N GLY A 108 -6.48 17.45 -20.66
CA GLY A 108 -6.02 16.64 -21.80
C GLY A 108 -5.17 15.43 -21.40
N GLY A 109 -5.74 14.30 -21.31
CA GLY A 109 -5.25 12.91 -21.37
C GLY A 109 -3.84 12.50 -20.91
N GLY A 110 -3.06 13.36 -20.27
CA GLY A 110 -1.69 13.07 -19.84
C GLY A 110 -1.35 13.72 -18.51
N ASN A 111 -0.42 13.09 -17.77
CA ASN A 111 0.03 13.50 -16.43
C ASN A 111 0.78 14.86 -16.40
N SER A 112 1.08 15.43 -17.55
CA SER A 112 1.91 16.63 -17.70
C SER A 112 1.16 17.97 -17.68
N ASN A 113 -0.19 17.96 -17.61
CA ASN A 113 -1.00 19.16 -17.63
C ASN A 113 -1.98 19.18 -16.44
N ARG A 114 -1.45 19.03 -15.23
CA ARG A 114 -2.23 19.23 -13.99
C ARG A 114 -2.13 20.68 -13.56
N ARG A 115 -3.24 21.27 -13.21
CA ARG A 115 -3.33 22.57 -12.56
C ARG A 115 -3.86 22.38 -11.15
N ASP A 116 -3.09 22.78 -10.17
CA ASP A 116 -3.48 22.72 -8.77
C ASP A 116 -4.55 23.79 -8.47
N VAL A 117 -5.47 23.42 -7.58
CA VAL A 117 -6.54 24.27 -7.07
C VAL A 117 -6.36 24.39 -5.56
N PRO A 118 -5.58 25.38 -5.08
CA PRO A 118 -5.18 25.47 -3.66
C PRO A 118 -6.34 25.59 -2.69
N ASP A 119 -7.48 26.15 -3.12
CA ASP A 119 -8.68 26.27 -2.27
C ASP A 119 -9.31 24.90 -1.96
N GLU A 120 -9.05 23.88 -2.80
CA GLU A 120 -9.54 22.52 -2.64
C GLU A 120 -8.51 21.61 -1.99
N SER A 121 -7.20 21.80 -2.26
CA SER A 121 -6.10 20.95 -1.80
C SER A 121 -5.62 21.27 -0.39
N LYS A 122 -5.64 22.55 0.03
CA LYS A 122 -5.09 22.98 1.32
C LYS A 122 -5.93 22.49 2.49
N MET A 123 -5.27 21.76 3.40
CA MET A 123 -5.87 21.25 4.63
C MET A 123 -4.90 21.41 5.80
N ILE A 124 -5.45 21.40 7.02
CA ILE A 124 -4.67 21.49 8.26
C ILE A 124 -4.78 20.14 8.97
N THR A 125 -3.65 19.59 9.36
CA THR A 125 -3.58 18.33 10.13
C THR A 125 -3.86 18.55 11.61
N GLY A 126 -4.09 17.47 12.36
CA GLY A 126 -4.35 17.53 13.80
C GLY A 126 -3.17 18.01 14.65
N ASP A 127 -1.97 18.07 14.09
CA ASP A 127 -0.75 18.65 14.66
C ASP A 127 -0.40 20.02 14.06
N GLU A 128 -1.42 20.74 13.54
CA GLU A 128 -1.37 22.14 13.08
C GLU A 128 -0.42 22.39 11.90
N ASN A 129 -0.13 21.35 11.10
CA ASN A 129 0.66 21.53 9.88
C ASN A 129 -0.24 21.74 8.66
N ASN A 130 0.17 22.63 7.76
CA ASN A 130 -0.46 22.78 6.46
C ASN A 130 0.01 21.69 5.52
N ILE A 131 -0.94 21.04 4.81
CA ILE A 131 -0.64 20.08 3.77
C ILE A 131 -1.52 20.33 2.54
N ASP A 132 -1.00 20.00 1.38
CA ASP A 132 -1.73 19.96 0.12
C ASP A 132 -2.08 18.50 -0.22
N ILE A 133 -3.38 18.24 -0.42
CA ILE A 133 -3.89 16.90 -0.68
C ILE A 133 -4.69 16.89 -1.96
N ASP A 134 -4.22 16.10 -2.91
CA ASP A 134 -4.95 15.78 -4.13
C ASP A 134 -5.56 14.38 -4.04
N PHE A 135 -6.83 14.28 -4.34
CA PHE A 135 -7.51 12.99 -4.33
C PHE A 135 -8.63 12.91 -5.36
N VAL A 136 -9.01 11.69 -5.68
CA VAL A 136 -10.07 11.38 -6.63
C VAL A 136 -11.11 10.52 -5.95
N VAL A 137 -12.37 10.82 -6.19
CA VAL A 137 -13.51 10.01 -5.77
C VAL A 137 -14.11 9.34 -6.99
N PHE A 138 -14.19 8.03 -6.96
CA PHE A 138 -14.89 7.21 -7.95
C PHE A 138 -16.26 6.84 -7.41
N TRP A 139 -17.29 7.12 -8.20
CA TRP A 139 -18.65 6.86 -7.79
C TRP A 139 -19.54 6.49 -8.98
N LYS A 140 -20.63 5.84 -8.71
CA LYS A 140 -21.67 5.53 -9.70
C LYS A 140 -23.06 5.83 -9.13
N ILE A 141 -24.04 5.88 -10.00
CA ILE A 141 -25.44 6.01 -9.62
C ILE A 141 -25.94 4.65 -9.14
N SER A 142 -26.47 4.57 -7.91
CA SER A 142 -27.10 3.36 -7.38
C SER A 142 -28.62 3.38 -7.57
N ASP A 143 -29.25 4.55 -7.49
CA ASP A 143 -30.68 4.77 -7.68
C ASP A 143 -30.88 6.05 -8.50
N ALA A 144 -31.33 5.88 -9.74
CA ALA A 144 -31.51 6.98 -10.67
C ALA A 144 -32.59 7.98 -10.23
N GLY A 145 -33.64 7.52 -9.54
CA GLY A 145 -34.70 8.39 -9.05
C GLY A 145 -34.20 9.32 -7.96
N LYS A 146 -33.55 8.77 -6.92
CA LYS A 146 -32.97 9.54 -5.83
C LYS A 146 -31.89 10.51 -6.32
N TYR A 147 -31.04 10.05 -7.24
CA TYR A 147 -29.99 10.86 -7.85
C TYR A 147 -30.50 12.12 -8.56
N LEU A 148 -31.64 12.00 -9.28
CA LEU A 148 -32.18 13.11 -10.07
C LEU A 148 -33.03 14.08 -9.26
N PHE A 149 -33.64 13.64 -8.14
CA PHE A 149 -34.67 14.42 -7.46
C PHE A 149 -34.36 14.81 -6.01
N ASN A 150 -33.50 14.09 -5.33
CA ASN A 150 -33.18 14.41 -3.93
C ASN A 150 -32.15 15.52 -3.80
N LEU A 151 -31.30 15.70 -4.83
CA LEU A 151 -30.24 16.71 -4.83
C LEU A 151 -30.35 17.60 -6.05
N GLN A 152 -30.05 18.89 -5.88
CA GLN A 152 -30.09 19.86 -6.98
C GLN A 152 -28.91 19.64 -7.95
N ASP A 153 -27.72 19.40 -7.41
CA ASP A 153 -26.49 19.10 -8.16
C ASP A 153 -25.74 17.98 -7.47
N PRO A 154 -26.03 16.72 -7.83
CA PRO A 154 -25.39 15.59 -7.18
C PRO A 154 -23.86 15.54 -7.31
N PRO A 155 -23.25 15.80 -8.49
CA PRO A 155 -21.79 15.82 -8.61
C PRO A 155 -21.11 16.84 -7.72
N GLU A 156 -21.62 18.07 -7.64
CA GLU A 156 -21.07 19.09 -6.76
C GLU A 156 -21.30 18.75 -5.27
N THR A 157 -22.45 18.17 -4.94
CA THR A 157 -22.74 17.69 -3.58
C THR A 157 -21.74 16.60 -3.15
N VAL A 158 -21.46 15.62 -4.01
CA VAL A 158 -20.45 14.58 -3.73
C VAL A 158 -19.08 15.19 -3.54
N LYS A 159 -18.71 16.18 -4.35
CA LYS A 159 -17.44 16.89 -4.25
C LYS A 159 -17.29 17.63 -2.91
N VAL A 160 -18.28 18.46 -2.55
CA VAL A 160 -18.26 19.22 -1.29
C VAL A 160 -18.27 18.29 -0.07
N ALA A 161 -19.07 17.23 -0.13
CA ALA A 161 -19.11 16.20 0.91
C ALA A 161 -17.75 15.50 1.08
N ALA A 162 -17.12 15.12 -0.03
CA ALA A 162 -15.80 14.49 -0.02
C ALA A 162 -14.71 15.42 0.54
N GLN A 163 -14.73 16.69 0.17
CA GLN A 163 -13.81 17.69 0.73
C GLN A 163 -14.00 17.87 2.24
N SER A 164 -15.25 17.97 2.69
CA SER A 164 -15.58 18.12 4.11
C SER A 164 -15.08 16.92 4.93
N ILE A 165 -15.37 15.72 4.46
CA ILE A 165 -14.97 14.49 5.15
C ILE A 165 -13.45 14.33 5.15
N MET A 166 -12.79 14.59 4.02
CA MET A 166 -11.33 14.53 3.95
C MET A 166 -10.70 15.53 4.92
N ARG A 167 -11.22 16.76 4.98
CA ARG A 167 -10.76 17.79 5.91
C ARG A 167 -10.96 17.40 7.38
N ASP A 168 -12.08 16.74 7.71
CA ASP A 168 -12.32 16.22 9.06
C ASP A 168 -11.34 15.11 9.44
N ILE A 169 -11.13 14.13 8.54
CA ILE A 169 -10.18 13.04 8.77
C ILE A 169 -8.75 13.56 8.95
N ILE A 170 -8.33 14.48 8.09
CA ILE A 170 -6.99 15.07 8.14
C ILE A 170 -6.81 15.93 9.39
N GLY A 171 -7.83 16.69 9.79
CA GLY A 171 -7.83 17.49 11.03
C GLY A 171 -7.68 16.65 12.31
N GLN A 172 -7.94 15.35 12.23
CA GLN A 172 -7.73 14.39 13.33
C GLN A 172 -6.45 13.55 13.16
N THR A 173 -5.73 13.72 12.05
CA THR A 173 -4.56 12.90 11.69
C THR A 173 -3.28 13.71 11.79
N LYS A 174 -2.20 13.12 12.32
CA LYS A 174 -0.87 13.74 12.33
C LYS A 174 -0.27 13.72 10.93
N ILE A 175 0.49 14.77 10.59
CA ILE A 175 1.12 14.90 9.28
C ILE A 175 1.97 13.66 8.90
N GLN A 176 2.75 13.14 9.85
CA GLN A 176 3.58 11.96 9.62
C GLN A 176 2.77 10.73 9.17
N THR A 177 1.61 10.51 9.80
CA THR A 177 0.70 9.40 9.46
C THR A 177 0.06 9.62 8.08
N ALA A 178 -0.31 10.85 7.76
CA ALA A 178 -0.89 11.19 6.46
C ALA A 178 0.11 11.00 5.30
N LEU A 179 1.40 11.28 5.54
CA LEU A 179 2.46 11.15 4.54
C LEU A 179 2.91 9.69 4.30
N THR A 180 2.72 8.78 5.28
CA THR A 180 3.30 7.43 5.26
C THR A 180 2.25 6.32 5.27
N GLU A 181 2.21 5.55 6.33
CA GLU A 181 1.40 4.32 6.45
C GLU A 181 -0.11 4.57 6.60
N GLY A 182 -0.50 5.78 6.99
CA GLY A 182 -1.89 6.13 7.23
C GLY A 182 -2.73 6.32 5.96
N ARG A 183 -2.12 6.44 4.79
CA ARG A 183 -2.83 6.76 3.52
C ARG A 183 -3.97 5.79 3.23
N GLN A 184 -3.73 4.50 3.36
CA GLN A 184 -4.75 3.48 3.10
C GLN A 184 -5.91 3.57 4.12
N ASN A 185 -5.61 3.79 5.39
CA ASN A 185 -6.63 3.95 6.43
C ASN A 185 -7.47 5.21 6.20
N ILE A 186 -6.84 6.32 5.78
CA ILE A 186 -7.52 7.57 5.42
C ILE A 186 -8.47 7.31 4.24
N GLN A 187 -8.04 6.63 3.18
CA GLN A 187 -8.88 6.29 2.02
C GLN A 187 -10.09 5.46 2.41
N LEU A 188 -9.89 4.40 3.20
CA LEU A 188 -10.98 3.53 3.66
C LEU A 188 -11.98 4.27 4.56
N LYS A 189 -11.47 5.08 5.49
CA LYS A 189 -12.30 5.89 6.39
C LYS A 189 -13.08 6.95 5.59
N ALA A 190 -12.42 7.61 4.64
CA ALA A 190 -13.06 8.60 3.77
C ALA A 190 -14.17 7.98 2.93
N LYS A 191 -13.92 6.81 2.32
CA LYS A 191 -14.94 6.07 1.57
C LYS A 191 -16.15 5.72 2.44
N SER A 192 -15.92 5.17 3.64
CA SER A 192 -17.01 4.79 4.55
C SER A 192 -17.83 6.00 4.98
N LEU A 193 -17.20 7.05 5.50
CA LEU A 193 -17.89 8.24 5.97
C LEU A 193 -18.61 8.98 4.83
N LEU A 194 -18.02 9.02 3.63
CA LEU A 194 -18.65 9.62 2.45
C LEU A 194 -19.89 8.83 2.04
N GLN A 195 -19.83 7.51 2.03
CA GLN A 195 -21.00 6.67 1.73
C GLN A 195 -22.09 6.87 2.77
N ASP A 196 -21.75 6.91 4.06
CA ASP A 196 -22.72 7.11 5.14
C ASP A 196 -23.41 8.47 5.02
N LEU A 197 -22.67 9.53 4.71
CA LEU A 197 -23.20 10.87 4.50
C LEU A 197 -24.12 10.94 3.29
N LEU A 198 -23.71 10.34 2.15
CA LEU A 198 -24.53 10.29 0.93
C LEU A 198 -25.79 9.44 1.11
N ASN A 199 -25.75 8.40 1.93
CA ASN A 199 -26.91 7.61 2.32
C ASN A 199 -27.86 8.43 3.20
N LEU A 200 -27.35 9.23 4.12
CA LEU A 200 -28.15 10.13 4.96
C LEU A 200 -28.89 11.19 4.12
N TYR A 201 -28.24 11.67 3.05
CA TYR A 201 -28.88 12.59 2.09
C TYR A 201 -29.79 11.89 1.09
N GLU A 202 -29.87 10.57 1.15
CA GLU A 202 -30.57 9.75 0.15
C GLU A 202 -30.16 10.11 -1.30
N ALA A 203 -28.86 10.32 -1.51
CA ALA A 203 -28.32 10.83 -2.76
C ALA A 203 -28.44 9.88 -3.96
N GLY A 204 -28.73 8.60 -3.73
CA GLY A 204 -28.78 7.59 -4.78
C GLY A 204 -27.43 7.34 -5.46
N VAL A 205 -26.32 7.57 -4.73
CA VAL A 205 -24.93 7.44 -5.19
C VAL A 205 -24.21 6.37 -4.39
N GLU A 206 -23.43 5.53 -5.07
CA GLU A 206 -22.51 4.54 -4.46
C GLU A 206 -21.07 4.97 -4.68
N VAL A 207 -20.33 5.18 -3.59
CA VAL A 207 -18.89 5.48 -3.63
C VAL A 207 -18.13 4.18 -3.88
N ARG A 208 -17.43 4.11 -5.00
CA ARG A 208 -16.64 2.93 -5.37
C ARG A 208 -15.29 2.94 -4.69
N ASP A 209 -14.60 4.06 -4.79
CA ASP A 209 -13.27 4.20 -4.22
C ASP A 209 -12.93 5.67 -3.95
N VAL A 210 -12.02 5.90 -3.01
CA VAL A 210 -11.41 7.21 -2.74
C VAL A 210 -9.90 7.00 -2.78
N GLN A 211 -9.21 7.66 -3.71
CA GLN A 211 -7.78 7.51 -3.92
C GLN A 211 -7.04 8.82 -3.65
N LEU A 212 -6.08 8.79 -2.72
CA LEU A 212 -5.14 9.86 -2.50
C LEU A 212 -4.04 9.78 -3.56
N LEU A 213 -3.86 10.84 -4.35
CA LEU A 213 -2.84 10.93 -5.38
C LEU A 213 -1.55 11.55 -4.84
N SER A 214 -1.68 12.74 -4.25
CA SER A 214 -0.59 13.50 -3.68
C SER A 214 -0.95 13.93 -2.26
N VAL A 215 0.02 13.87 -1.36
CA VAL A 215 -0.07 14.37 0.01
C VAL A 215 1.30 14.96 0.29
N ASP A 216 1.42 16.28 0.20
CA ASP A 216 2.70 16.98 0.27
C ASP A 216 2.58 18.23 1.15
N PRO A 217 3.65 18.64 1.82
CA PRO A 217 3.71 19.98 2.42
C PRO A 217 3.65 21.05 1.33
N PRO A 218 3.12 22.25 1.61
CA PRO A 218 3.18 23.38 0.68
C PRO A 218 4.60 23.65 0.19
N GLN A 219 4.75 24.03 -1.08
CA GLN A 219 6.07 24.20 -1.70
C GLN A 219 6.96 25.19 -0.97
N GLU A 220 6.38 26.24 -0.37
CA GLU A 220 7.11 27.27 0.36
C GLU A 220 7.83 26.74 1.62
N VAL A 221 7.39 25.59 2.17
CA VAL A 221 7.93 25.02 3.42
C VAL A 221 8.60 23.66 3.25
N ILE A 222 8.67 23.13 2.03
CA ILE A 222 9.25 21.82 1.73
C ILE A 222 10.68 21.68 2.25
N ASP A 223 11.53 22.69 2.04
CA ASP A 223 12.93 22.64 2.46
C ASP A 223 13.04 22.61 3.99
N ALA A 224 12.27 23.45 4.68
CA ALA A 224 12.26 23.47 6.15
C ALA A 224 11.70 22.14 6.73
N PHE A 225 10.67 21.58 6.09
CA PHE A 225 10.12 20.28 6.47
C PHE A 225 11.14 19.15 6.30
N ASN A 226 11.85 19.13 5.18
CA ASN A 226 12.91 18.17 4.92
C ASN A 226 14.07 18.30 5.92
N ASP A 227 14.43 19.51 6.34
CA ASP A 227 15.43 19.73 7.38
C ASP A 227 15.01 19.14 8.72
N VAL A 228 13.76 19.33 9.12
CA VAL A 228 13.21 18.73 10.33
C VAL A 228 13.20 17.20 10.24
N GLN A 229 12.83 16.65 9.09
CA GLN A 229 12.85 15.19 8.89
C GLN A 229 14.27 14.62 8.94
N ARG A 230 15.25 15.29 8.33
CA ARG A 230 16.67 14.92 8.43
C ARG A 230 17.16 14.94 9.88
N ALA A 231 16.88 16.02 10.60
CA ALA A 231 17.27 16.14 12.00
C ALA A 231 16.63 15.06 12.89
N ARG A 232 15.38 14.65 12.64
CA ARG A 232 14.74 13.53 13.33
C ARG A 232 15.43 12.21 13.00
N GLN A 233 15.73 11.96 11.74
CA GLN A 233 16.42 10.75 11.29
C GLN A 233 17.84 10.67 11.88
N ASP A 234 18.57 11.77 11.90
CA ASP A 234 19.91 11.84 12.53
C ASP A 234 19.83 11.52 14.01
N ARG A 235 18.87 12.10 14.73
CA ARG A 235 18.64 11.78 16.15
C ARG A 235 18.36 10.30 16.37
N ASP A 236 17.48 9.72 15.57
CA ASP A 236 17.10 8.30 15.71
C ASP A 236 18.27 7.38 15.34
N THR A 237 19.09 7.78 14.36
CA THR A 237 20.35 7.09 14.03
C THR A 237 21.32 7.12 15.19
N LEU A 238 21.55 8.30 15.79
CA LEU A 238 22.44 8.42 16.96
C LEU A 238 21.95 7.59 18.17
N ILE A 239 20.63 7.57 18.40
CA ILE A 239 20.07 6.73 19.47
C ILE A 239 20.30 5.25 19.17
N ASN A 240 20.07 4.80 17.94
CA ASN A 240 20.28 3.41 17.54
C ASN A 240 21.76 3.01 17.61
N GLU A 241 22.67 3.88 17.18
CA GLU A 241 24.12 3.66 17.31
C GLU A 241 24.55 3.55 18.77
N ALA A 242 24.07 4.46 19.64
CA ALA A 242 24.36 4.40 21.07
C ALA A 242 23.82 3.14 21.74
N GLN A 243 22.63 2.67 21.33
CA GLN A 243 22.07 1.41 21.81
C GLN A 243 22.88 0.20 21.32
N ALA A 244 23.27 0.19 20.03
CA ALA A 244 24.10 -0.86 19.45
C ALA A 244 25.45 -0.94 20.20
N PHE A 245 26.10 0.21 20.43
CA PHE A 245 27.34 0.29 21.19
C PHE A 245 27.18 -0.24 22.63
N ARG A 246 26.11 0.16 23.31
CA ARG A 246 25.83 -0.36 24.66
C ARG A 246 25.61 -1.87 24.65
N ASN A 247 24.89 -2.39 23.66
CA ASN A 247 24.57 -3.82 23.53
C ASN A 247 25.81 -4.66 23.14
N ASP A 248 26.83 -4.06 22.55
CA ASP A 248 28.13 -4.72 22.28
C ASP A 248 29.08 -4.65 23.50
N ILE A 249 29.30 -3.47 24.02
CA ILE A 249 30.32 -3.27 25.07
C ILE A 249 29.95 -3.94 26.39
N VAL A 250 28.71 -3.79 26.86
CA VAL A 250 28.34 -4.31 28.19
C VAL A 250 28.38 -5.83 28.25
N PRO A 251 27.87 -6.61 27.27
CA PRO A 251 28.04 -8.07 27.30
C PRO A 251 29.50 -8.50 27.12
N ARG A 252 30.27 -7.81 26.27
CA ARG A 252 31.70 -8.11 26.08
C ARG A 252 32.49 -7.93 27.37
N ALA A 253 32.35 -6.78 28.05
CA ALA A 253 33.01 -6.53 29.31
C ALA A 253 32.62 -7.54 30.41
N ARG A 254 31.34 -7.94 30.46
CA ARG A 254 30.89 -9.00 31.37
C ARG A 254 31.50 -10.35 31.02
N GLY A 255 31.61 -10.66 29.72
CA GLY A 255 32.24 -11.88 29.24
C GLY A 255 33.74 -11.93 29.62
N GLU A 256 34.49 -10.85 29.41
CA GLU A 256 35.89 -10.71 29.77
C GLU A 256 36.08 -10.83 31.27
N ALA A 257 35.25 -10.16 32.08
CA ALA A 257 35.30 -10.27 33.53
C ALA A 257 35.02 -11.71 34.01
N ALA A 258 34.00 -12.37 33.46
CA ALA A 258 33.71 -13.77 33.78
C ALA A 258 34.86 -14.70 33.37
N GLN A 259 35.49 -14.46 32.22
CA GLN A 259 36.64 -15.22 31.75
C GLN A 259 37.84 -15.06 32.73
N MET A 260 38.14 -13.83 33.16
CA MET A 260 39.20 -13.57 34.14
C MET A 260 38.93 -14.28 35.47
N ILE A 261 37.69 -14.23 35.97
CA ILE A 261 37.29 -14.91 37.22
C ILE A 261 37.47 -16.42 37.07
N ASN A 262 36.97 -17.00 35.97
CA ASN A 262 37.10 -18.43 35.70
C ASN A 262 38.58 -18.88 35.57
N GLN A 263 39.42 -18.07 34.91
CA GLN A 263 40.84 -18.33 34.78
C GLN A 263 41.54 -18.30 36.15
N ALA A 264 41.20 -17.31 36.98
CA ALA A 264 41.75 -17.21 38.34
C ALA A 264 41.35 -18.41 39.22
N GLN A 265 40.09 -18.83 39.17
CA GLN A 265 39.58 -20.00 39.87
C GLN A 265 40.24 -21.31 39.38
N ALA A 266 40.41 -21.43 38.05
CA ALA A 266 41.09 -22.58 37.46
C ALA A 266 42.56 -22.63 37.93
N TYR A 267 43.24 -21.47 37.93
CA TYR A 267 44.63 -21.38 38.44
C TYR A 267 44.75 -21.70 39.95
N GLU A 268 43.85 -21.17 40.76
CA GLU A 268 43.74 -21.51 42.18
C GLU A 268 43.58 -23.03 42.35
N SER A 269 42.64 -23.63 41.66
CA SER A 269 42.38 -25.08 41.71
C SER A 269 43.60 -25.88 41.24
N GLU A 270 44.29 -25.43 40.19
CA GLU A 270 45.53 -26.06 39.70
C GLU A 270 46.66 -26.03 40.77
N VAL A 271 46.87 -24.84 41.32
CA VAL A 271 47.94 -24.67 42.35
C VAL A 271 47.67 -25.51 43.60
N VAL A 272 46.40 -25.46 44.09
CA VAL A 272 46.02 -26.24 45.29
C VAL A 272 46.10 -27.75 45.02
N ASN A 273 45.62 -28.20 43.88
CA ASN A 273 45.69 -29.64 43.53
C ASN A 273 47.09 -30.12 43.26
N ARG A 274 47.97 -29.27 42.66
CA ARG A 274 49.37 -29.56 42.45
C ARG A 274 50.06 -29.70 43.80
N ALA A 275 49.84 -28.74 44.72
CA ALA A 275 50.45 -28.79 46.07
C ALA A 275 49.98 -30.02 46.88
N LYS A 276 48.69 -30.37 46.79
CA LYS A 276 48.19 -31.62 47.40
C LYS A 276 48.83 -32.85 46.80
N GLY A 277 48.90 -32.93 45.46
CA GLY A 277 49.50 -34.03 44.72
C GLY A 277 50.97 -34.22 45.08
N ASP A 278 51.75 -33.12 45.18
CA ASP A 278 53.17 -33.14 45.61
C ASP A 278 53.30 -33.61 47.06
N THR A 279 52.38 -33.18 47.95
CA THR A 279 52.37 -33.62 49.37
C THR A 279 52.06 -35.11 49.49
N ASP A 280 51.01 -35.58 48.75
CA ASP A 280 50.57 -36.99 48.74
C ASP A 280 51.71 -37.88 48.20
N ARG A 281 52.35 -37.41 47.10
CA ARG A 281 53.54 -38.10 46.55
C ARG A 281 54.68 -38.16 47.55
N PHE A 282 55.00 -37.08 48.22
CA PHE A 282 56.05 -37.04 49.24
C PHE A 282 55.71 -38.02 50.36
N LEU A 283 54.48 -38.00 50.88
CA LEU A 283 54.03 -38.93 51.94
C LEU A 283 54.15 -40.39 51.51
N SER A 284 53.76 -40.70 50.29
CA SER A 284 53.86 -42.06 49.72
C SER A 284 55.30 -42.52 49.62
N ILE A 285 56.20 -41.66 49.12
CA ILE A 285 57.64 -41.95 49.06
C ILE A 285 58.26 -42.10 50.49
N TYR A 286 57.87 -41.23 51.40
CA TYR A 286 58.31 -41.28 52.77
C TYR A 286 57.88 -42.56 53.50
N ASN A 287 56.65 -42.98 53.31
CA ASN A 287 56.18 -44.24 53.89
C ASN A 287 56.89 -45.47 53.29
N SER A 288 57.17 -45.47 52.02
CA SER A 288 57.97 -46.51 51.36
C SER A 288 59.42 -46.54 51.86
N TYR A 289 60.00 -45.34 52.05
CA TYR A 289 61.36 -45.18 52.61
C TYR A 289 61.48 -45.71 54.05
N LYS A 290 60.45 -45.54 54.88
CA LYS A 290 60.40 -46.11 56.24
C LYS A 290 60.48 -47.63 56.27
N VAL A 291 59.92 -48.30 55.27
CA VAL A 291 59.82 -49.76 55.13
C VAL A 291 61.16 -50.33 54.63
N ASP A 292 61.71 -49.75 53.55
CA ASP A 292 62.99 -50.15 52.96
C ASP A 292 63.76 -48.93 52.42
N PRO A 293 64.74 -48.39 53.14
CA PRO A 293 65.45 -47.18 52.74
C PRO A 293 66.34 -47.32 51.48
N ASP A 294 66.97 -48.49 51.30
CA ASP A 294 68.01 -48.66 50.26
C ASP A 294 67.28 -48.93 48.87
N VAL A 295 66.25 -49.69 48.86
CA VAL A 295 65.47 -49.93 47.65
C VAL A 295 64.79 -48.63 47.21
N THR A 296 64.21 -47.87 48.13
CA THR A 296 63.56 -46.63 47.83
C THR A 296 64.48 -45.59 47.24
N ARG A 297 65.68 -45.45 47.79
CA ARG A 297 66.74 -44.54 47.32
C ARG A 297 67.15 -44.89 45.89
N SER A 298 67.41 -46.15 45.64
CA SER A 298 67.80 -46.64 44.32
C SER A 298 66.72 -46.38 43.31
N ARG A 299 65.43 -46.59 43.66
CA ARG A 299 64.30 -46.32 42.80
C ARG A 299 64.15 -44.83 42.45
N ILE A 300 64.21 -43.94 43.42
CA ILE A 300 64.17 -42.48 43.23
C ILE A 300 65.29 -42.01 42.33
N TYR A 301 66.49 -42.54 42.53
CA TYR A 301 67.63 -42.22 41.67
C TYR A 301 67.42 -42.62 40.21
N LEU A 302 66.89 -43.83 39.97
CA LEU A 302 66.63 -44.33 38.64
C LEU A 302 65.49 -43.51 37.94
N GLU A 303 64.40 -43.23 38.66
CA GLU A 303 63.33 -42.41 38.18
C GLU A 303 63.75 -40.98 37.82
N THR A 304 64.64 -40.38 38.67
CA THR A 304 65.20 -39.06 38.42
C THR A 304 66.15 -39.05 37.21
N MET A 305 66.93 -40.09 37.08
CA MET A 305 67.86 -40.27 35.95
C MET A 305 67.10 -40.49 34.63
N GLU A 306 66.03 -41.30 34.65
CA GLU A 306 65.17 -41.51 33.54
C GLU A 306 64.52 -40.17 33.08
N LYS A 307 64.00 -39.38 34.03
CA LYS A 307 63.37 -38.06 33.74
C LYS A 307 64.41 -37.07 33.19
N VAL A 308 65.58 -37.02 33.66
CA VAL A 308 66.70 -36.19 33.18
C VAL A 308 67.08 -36.64 31.77
N LEU A 309 67.26 -37.94 31.59
CA LEU A 309 67.72 -38.53 30.37
C LEU A 309 66.62 -38.49 29.32
N SER A 310 65.33 -38.45 29.64
CA SER A 310 64.19 -38.32 28.65
C SER A 310 64.21 -36.96 27.97
N ASN A 311 64.60 -35.91 28.66
CA ASN A 311 64.56 -34.53 28.14
C ASN A 311 65.84 -34.06 27.46
N VAL A 312 66.90 -34.91 27.42
CA VAL A 312 68.23 -34.59 26.85
C VAL A 312 68.41 -35.35 25.51
N ASN A 313 68.87 -34.66 24.49
CA ASN A 313 69.31 -35.31 23.27
C ASN A 313 70.54 -36.17 23.53
N LYS A 314 70.37 -37.52 23.41
CA LYS A 314 71.43 -38.50 23.75
C LYS A 314 72.09 -39.02 22.49
N VAL A 315 73.36 -39.05 22.50
CA VAL A 315 74.16 -39.78 21.50
C VAL A 315 74.86 -40.94 22.26
N ILE A 316 74.41 -42.16 21.93
CA ILE A 316 75.07 -43.39 22.51
C ILE A 316 76.16 -43.78 21.54
N MET A 317 77.37 -43.75 22.05
CA MET A 317 78.52 -44.21 21.31
C MET A 317 78.98 -45.61 21.81
N ASP A 318 79.02 -46.56 20.89
CA ASP A 318 79.50 -47.90 21.16
C ASP A 318 81.06 -47.88 21.25
N LYS A 319 81.56 -48.51 22.27
CA LYS A 319 83.00 -48.54 22.61
C LYS A 319 83.83 -49.49 21.72
N SER A 320 83.19 -50.16 20.73
CA SER A 320 83.77 -51.21 19.92
C SER A 320 84.42 -50.77 18.61
N SER A 321 84.43 -49.54 18.30
CA SER A 321 85.09 -49.05 17.08
C SER A 321 86.29 -48.12 17.44
N SER A 322 87.40 -48.75 17.49
CA SER A 322 88.71 -48.08 17.54
C SER A 322 88.95 -47.17 16.35
N SER A 323 89.39 -45.93 16.61
CA SER A 323 90.05 -45.04 15.69
C SER A 323 89.24 -44.53 14.51
N SER A 324 88.29 -43.68 14.81
CA SER A 324 88.02 -42.59 13.89
C SER A 324 87.33 -41.45 14.64
N GLY A 325 88.04 -40.30 14.75
CA GLY A 325 87.58 -39.17 15.52
C GLY A 325 86.22 -38.69 15.11
N ILE A 326 85.23 -38.89 16.00
CA ILE A 326 83.96 -38.30 15.83
C ILE A 326 84.06 -36.83 16.18
N VAL A 327 83.98 -35.98 15.16
CA VAL A 327 83.90 -34.53 15.32
C VAL A 327 82.40 -34.22 15.67
N PRO A 328 82.12 -33.71 16.87
CA PRO A 328 80.77 -33.34 17.24
C PRO A 328 80.32 -32.19 16.36
N TYR A 329 79.46 -32.50 15.34
CA TYR A 329 78.85 -31.51 14.52
C TYR A 329 77.69 -30.91 15.32
N LEU A 330 77.85 -29.65 15.74
CA LEU A 330 76.74 -28.87 16.34
C LEU A 330 76.06 -28.12 15.25
N PRO A 331 74.85 -28.48 14.84
CA PRO A 331 74.11 -27.73 13.82
C PRO A 331 73.67 -26.37 14.41
N ILE A 332 74.42 -25.33 14.04
CA ILE A 332 74.17 -23.94 14.50
C ILE A 332 72.84 -23.41 13.98
N ASP A 333 72.30 -23.96 12.90
CA ASP A 333 70.99 -23.57 12.30
C ASP A 333 69.79 -23.77 13.24
N LYS A 334 69.88 -24.60 14.25
CA LYS A 334 68.79 -24.81 15.26
C LYS A 334 68.85 -23.89 16.46
N LEU A 335 69.84 -23.04 16.53
CA LEU A 335 70.03 -22.06 17.66
C LEU A 335 69.50 -20.67 17.26
N GLN A 336 69.15 -20.46 16.01
CA GLN A 336 68.37 -19.25 15.58
C GLN A 336 66.92 -19.48 15.93
N GLY A 337 66.51 -19.00 17.07
CA GLY A 337 65.13 -18.96 17.51
C GLY A 337 64.21 -18.34 16.47
N LYS A 338 63.11 -19.00 16.17
CA LYS A 338 62.00 -18.42 15.47
C LYS A 338 61.59 -17.11 16.16
N GLY A 339 62.08 -15.99 15.59
CA GLY A 339 61.54 -14.68 15.93
C GLY A 339 60.03 -14.65 15.64
N SER A 340 59.29 -14.28 16.63
CA SER A 340 57.83 -14.04 16.60
C SER A 340 57.45 -13.09 15.49
N LYS A 341 56.40 -13.43 14.78
CA LYS A 341 55.45 -12.46 14.19
C LYS A 341 54.16 -12.50 14.99
#